data_8e73dd141d4ed69868f22b2bc8809f95
#
_entry.id   8e73dd141d4ed69868f22b2bc8809f95
#
_cell.length_a   1.000
_cell.length_b   1.000
_cell.length_c   1.000
_cell.angle_alpha   90.00
_cell.angle_beta   90.00
_cell.angle_gamma   90.00
#
_symmetry.space_group_name_H-M   'P 1'
#
loop_
_entity.id
_entity.type
_entity.pdbx_description
1 polymer ?
#
loop_
_entity_poly.entity_id
_entity_poly.type
_entity_poly.pdbx_seq_one_letter_code
_entity_poly.pdbx_strand_id
1 'polypeptide(L)'
;MKRTTSLILCLVLSISLFAQSRGVTFLVHNETLTSVLKKIEKAGEKNILFAYQATDRYHVTANIQAKRQKEALEMVLQGKPFSFVEHNTYFAVQYTGKTTRVEQIKGRVVDEHQKPLPFANVVLVSSLSKAYVAGCVTAEDGSFVLPYADKDVMLKVSFVGYKSQTLACKPVMHIGMHPDTKKLKAVTVKSSRPNVVYKDGAFSTLVSGTILGELGSAEDMISQLPFVSGEAGSWEIIGRGAPEIYLNGRKLENLNELKRLSAKDILKAEIVTVPGAQYSSKTNAVIRLRAVRKRGQGLSGSLYSEYMQGRYSPHTFDDVQLNYRTGGLDIFGEVGVGLNRSHTTAHSETQLHTTSDWEFNSRRTTNVNSGDILLNTGFNYEISEKQSLGMRYETTNIIGNNYTHSWGATDVWEDGKLTESMGVDLFSKRKPHWSHSVNAYYNGDFGKWNINFNGDFYNKVSQRSQTAIND
;
A
#
# COMPACT_ATOMS: atom_id res chain seq x y z
N MET A 1 26.38 53.17 4.90
CA MET A 1 26.69 51.86 4.27
C MET A 1 27.52 50.88 5.11
N LYS A 2 28.36 51.31 6.08
CA LYS A 2 29.16 50.37 6.91
C LYS A 2 28.42 49.67 8.08
N ARG A 3 27.22 50.13 8.47
CA ARG A 3 26.44 49.50 9.56
C ARG A 3 25.46 48.40 9.09
N THR A 4 25.04 48.44 7.83
CA THR A 4 24.14 47.44 7.25
C THR A 4 24.85 46.16 6.82
N THR A 5 26.13 46.25 6.39
CA THR A 5 26.97 45.09 6.06
C THR A 5 27.35 44.26 7.28
N SER A 6 27.52 44.89 8.45
CA SER A 6 27.85 44.19 9.70
C SER A 6 26.63 43.36 10.22
N LEU A 7 25.40 43.84 10.03
CA LEU A 7 24.19 43.14 10.45
C LEU A 7 23.90 41.91 9.57
N ILE A 8 24.20 42.01 8.27
CA ILE A 8 24.01 40.87 7.33
C ILE A 8 25.09 39.81 7.59
N LEU A 9 26.32 40.20 7.92
CA LEU A 9 27.37 39.24 8.26
C LEU A 9 27.09 38.50 9.58
N CYS A 10 26.52 39.16 10.59
CA CYS A 10 26.07 38.51 11.82
C CYS A 10 24.88 37.60 11.60
N LEU A 11 23.95 37.92 10.67
CA LEU A 11 22.82 37.07 10.32
C LEU A 11 23.25 35.81 9.55
N VAL A 12 24.27 35.93 8.68
CA VAL A 12 24.82 34.77 7.92
C VAL A 12 25.66 33.86 8.83
N LEU A 13 26.40 34.43 9.82
CA LEU A 13 27.13 33.62 10.80
C LEU A 13 26.21 32.91 11.81
N SER A 14 25.03 33.43 12.10
CA SER A 14 24.07 32.76 12.98
C SER A 14 23.36 31.58 12.31
N ILE A 15 23.33 31.53 10.97
CA ILE A 15 22.74 30.37 10.21
C ILE A 15 23.75 29.22 10.10
N SER A 16 25.05 29.46 10.21
CA SER A 16 26.08 28.41 10.10
C SER A 16 26.32 27.61 11.38
N LEU A 17 25.72 27.99 12.51
CA LEU A 17 25.88 27.30 13.80
C LEU A 17 24.83 26.25 14.13
N PHE A 18 23.88 25.95 13.22
CA PHE A 18 22.85 24.94 13.41
C PHE A 18 23.09 23.59 12.70
N ALA A 19 24.32 23.34 12.26
CA ALA A 19 24.73 22.03 11.74
C ALA A 19 25.32 21.13 12.85
N GLN A 20 24.73 21.13 14.05
CA GLN A 20 25.02 20.12 15.08
C GLN A 20 23.96 19.04 15.01
N SER A 21 24.40 17.77 15.08
CA SER A 21 23.57 16.57 15.12
C SER A 21 22.30 16.81 15.94
N ARG A 22 21.15 16.87 15.27
CA ARG A 22 19.84 17.07 15.91
C ARG A 22 19.55 15.85 16.77
N GLY A 23 19.82 15.95 18.06
CA GLY A 23 19.30 14.98 19.02
C GLY A 23 17.78 14.92 18.98
N VAL A 24 17.22 13.77 19.23
CA VAL A 24 15.78 13.55 19.28
C VAL A 24 15.28 14.03 20.64
N THR A 25 14.65 15.22 20.68
CA THR A 25 14.19 15.83 21.94
C THR A 25 12.75 16.32 21.79
N PHE A 26 11.82 15.72 22.55
CA PHE A 26 10.43 16.15 22.64
C PHE A 26 9.73 15.49 23.86
N LEU A 27 8.69 16.17 24.34
CA LEU A 27 7.81 15.67 25.40
C LEU A 27 6.56 15.03 24.78
N VAL A 28 6.18 13.87 25.27
CA VAL A 28 4.92 13.18 24.91
C VAL A 28 4.11 12.87 26.14
N HIS A 29 2.80 13.08 26.05
CA HIS A 29 1.87 12.79 27.13
C HIS A 29 0.68 12.00 26.60
N ASN A 30 0.58 10.74 27.00
CA ASN A 30 -0.48 9.80 26.61
C ASN A 30 -0.70 9.71 25.10
N GLU A 31 0.36 9.79 24.29
CA GLU A 31 0.30 9.62 22.86
C GLU A 31 0.42 8.14 22.45
N THR A 32 -0.19 7.74 21.34
CA THR A 32 -0.02 6.37 20.83
C THR A 32 1.44 6.14 20.44
N LEU A 33 1.92 4.91 20.68
CA LEU A 33 3.29 4.53 20.31
C LEU A 33 3.54 4.78 18.80
N THR A 34 2.54 4.57 17.93
CA THR A 34 2.59 4.94 16.52
C THR A 34 2.95 6.41 16.29
N SER A 35 2.26 7.33 17.00
CA SER A 35 2.53 8.78 16.90
C SER A 35 3.96 9.10 17.33
N VAL A 36 4.41 8.49 18.42
CA VAL A 36 5.75 8.71 18.96
C VAL A 36 6.84 8.16 18.04
N LEU A 37 6.65 6.97 17.46
CA LEU A 37 7.58 6.40 16.49
C LEU A 37 7.73 7.28 15.24
N LYS A 38 6.61 7.84 14.74
CA LYS A 38 6.64 8.82 13.63
C LYS A 38 7.40 10.10 13.99
N LYS A 39 7.28 10.59 15.23
CA LYS A 39 8.03 11.75 15.70
C LYS A 39 9.53 11.47 15.76
N ILE A 40 9.92 10.29 16.27
CA ILE A 40 11.33 9.86 16.32
C ILE A 40 11.88 9.71 14.90
N GLU A 41 11.11 9.13 13.99
CA GLU A 41 11.49 8.97 12.58
C GLU A 41 11.72 10.32 11.90
N LYS A 42 10.81 11.29 12.10
CA LYS A 42 10.91 12.64 11.54
C LYS A 42 12.11 13.44 12.10
N ALA A 43 12.49 13.16 13.33
CA ALA A 43 13.62 13.82 14.00
C ALA A 43 14.97 13.16 13.68
N GLY A 44 14.97 11.92 13.19
CA GLY A 44 16.18 11.15 12.89
C GLY A 44 16.47 11.03 11.38
N GLU A 45 17.51 10.26 11.07
CA GLU A 45 17.99 10.06 9.69
C GLU A 45 17.49 8.78 9.07
N LYS A 46 17.09 7.78 9.89
CA LYS A 46 16.66 6.47 9.45
C LYS A 46 15.14 6.33 9.56
N ASN A 47 14.54 5.63 8.60
CA ASN A 47 13.13 5.26 8.66
C ASN A 47 12.86 4.26 9.79
N ILE A 48 11.63 4.23 10.29
CA ILE A 48 11.19 3.27 11.30
C ILE A 48 10.01 2.46 10.74
N LEU A 49 10.23 1.19 10.47
CA LEU A 49 9.20 0.26 10.00
C LEU A 49 8.53 -0.42 11.21
N PHE A 50 7.20 -0.36 11.31
CA PHE A 50 6.43 -0.94 12.40
C PHE A 50 5.01 -1.28 11.98
N ALA A 51 4.36 -2.21 12.71
CA ALA A 51 2.97 -2.58 12.46
C ALA A 51 2.02 -1.66 13.22
N TYR A 52 1.25 -0.84 12.51
CA TYR A 52 0.33 0.14 13.10
C TYR A 52 -0.67 -0.46 14.07
N GLN A 53 -1.35 -1.55 13.68
CA GLN A 53 -2.36 -2.19 14.53
C GLN A 53 -1.80 -2.65 15.89
N ALA A 54 -0.52 -3.02 15.94
CA ALA A 54 0.14 -3.40 17.17
C ALA A 54 0.53 -2.18 18.01
N THR A 55 1.10 -1.14 17.39
CA THR A 55 1.63 0.04 18.09
C THR A 55 0.55 1.01 18.55
N ASP A 56 -0.60 1.11 17.85
CA ASP A 56 -1.70 2.00 18.24
C ASP A 56 -2.36 1.63 19.58
N ARG A 57 -2.21 0.39 20.01
CA ARG A 57 -2.76 -0.08 21.31
C ARG A 57 -1.95 0.39 22.53
N TYR A 58 -0.75 0.90 22.32
CA TYR A 58 0.16 1.29 23.38
C TYR A 58 0.35 2.80 23.42
N HIS A 59 0.31 3.37 24.63
CA HIS A 59 0.49 4.78 24.84
C HIS A 59 1.83 5.06 25.53
N VAL A 60 2.39 6.21 25.25
CA VAL A 60 3.68 6.67 25.77
C VAL A 60 3.49 8.01 26.46
N THR A 61 4.01 8.10 27.67
CA THR A 61 4.24 9.37 28.37
C THR A 61 5.71 9.39 28.74
N ALA A 62 6.49 10.23 28.09
CA ALA A 62 7.92 10.33 28.30
C ALA A 62 8.47 11.70 27.91
N ASN A 63 9.54 12.10 28.58
CA ASN A 63 10.40 13.19 28.14
C ASN A 63 11.59 12.57 27.41
N ILE A 64 11.56 12.60 26.08
CA ILE A 64 12.57 11.97 25.23
C ILE A 64 13.69 12.99 25.01
N GLN A 65 14.88 12.66 25.49
CA GLN A 65 16.10 13.44 25.30
C GLN A 65 17.22 12.47 24.91
N ALA A 66 17.34 12.22 23.62
CA ALA A 66 18.31 11.28 23.08
C ALA A 66 19.26 11.96 22.08
N LYS A 67 20.54 11.58 22.13
CA LYS A 67 21.52 12.07 21.16
C LYS A 67 21.37 11.41 19.80
N ARG A 68 20.83 10.21 19.77
CA ARG A 68 20.66 9.41 18.56
C ARG A 68 19.26 8.78 18.50
N GLN A 69 18.79 8.55 17.29
CA GLN A 69 17.49 7.96 17.03
C GLN A 69 17.31 6.57 17.70
N LYS A 70 18.39 5.79 17.73
CA LYS A 70 18.42 4.49 18.42
C LYS A 70 18.10 4.60 19.92
N GLU A 71 18.73 5.54 20.59
CA GLU A 71 18.52 5.79 22.02
C GLU A 71 17.07 6.21 22.30
N ALA A 72 16.50 7.04 21.43
CA ALA A 72 15.08 7.42 21.52
C ALA A 72 14.15 6.21 21.37
N LEU A 73 14.45 5.27 20.47
CA LEU A 73 13.70 4.03 20.31
C LEU A 73 13.81 3.14 21.56
N GLU A 74 15.01 2.99 22.12
CA GLU A 74 15.22 2.23 23.36
C GLU A 74 14.37 2.79 24.50
N MET A 75 14.36 4.14 24.69
CA MET A 75 13.57 4.81 25.72
C MET A 75 12.07 4.57 25.57
N VAL A 76 11.49 4.68 24.38
CA VAL A 76 10.03 4.58 24.18
C VAL A 76 9.52 3.15 24.15
N LEU A 77 10.37 2.19 23.79
CA LEU A 77 10.03 0.77 23.75
C LEU A 77 10.30 0.06 25.09
N GLN A 78 11.05 0.69 26.00
CA GLN A 78 11.34 0.13 27.31
C GLN A 78 10.06 -0.22 28.08
N GLY A 79 9.99 -1.45 28.61
CA GLY A 79 8.83 -1.94 29.36
C GLY A 79 7.60 -2.24 28.52
N LYS A 80 7.70 -2.17 27.19
CA LYS A 80 6.64 -2.54 26.25
C LYS A 80 7.02 -3.81 25.50
N PRO A 81 6.04 -4.59 25.01
CA PRO A 81 6.31 -5.85 24.30
C PRO A 81 6.74 -5.58 22.84
N PHE A 82 7.74 -4.74 22.66
CA PHE A 82 8.33 -4.41 21.39
C PHE A 82 9.85 -4.49 21.44
N SER A 83 10.43 -4.87 20.32
CA SER A 83 11.85 -4.82 20.07
C SER A 83 12.13 -4.16 18.72
N PHE A 84 13.36 -3.81 18.45
CA PHE A 84 13.75 -3.33 17.13
C PHE A 84 15.11 -3.87 16.69
N VAL A 85 15.31 -3.88 15.37
CA VAL A 85 16.57 -4.20 14.72
C VAL A 85 17.01 -3.01 13.88
N GLU A 86 18.26 -2.67 13.97
CA GLU A 86 18.87 -1.59 13.20
C GLU A 86 19.46 -2.11 11.89
N HIS A 87 19.06 -1.49 10.78
CA HIS A 87 19.64 -1.64 9.46
C HIS A 87 20.37 -0.37 9.03
N ASN A 88 21.09 -0.40 7.93
CA ASN A 88 21.83 0.76 7.44
C ASN A 88 20.92 1.98 7.20
N THR A 89 19.72 1.80 6.68
CA THR A 89 18.80 2.86 6.26
C THR A 89 17.51 2.94 7.07
N TYR A 90 17.22 1.96 7.94
CA TYR A 90 15.97 1.91 8.71
C TYR A 90 16.11 1.13 10.01
N PHE A 91 15.14 1.31 10.91
CA PHE A 91 14.89 0.46 12.06
C PHE A 91 13.62 -0.35 11.82
N ALA A 92 13.63 -1.65 12.12
CA ALA A 92 12.44 -2.50 12.11
C ALA A 92 11.96 -2.74 13.53
N VAL A 93 10.78 -2.22 13.90
CA VAL A 93 10.15 -2.40 15.22
C VAL A 93 9.10 -3.49 15.13
N GLN A 94 9.15 -4.45 16.02
CA GLN A 94 8.24 -5.61 16.07
C GLN A 94 7.59 -5.76 17.43
N TYR A 95 6.33 -6.23 17.42
CA TYR A 95 5.61 -6.67 18.61
C TYR A 95 6.09 -8.06 19.05
N THR A 96 6.52 -8.19 20.30
CA THR A 96 7.11 -9.44 20.84
C THR A 96 6.15 -10.25 21.72
N GLY A 97 4.97 -9.71 22.05
CA GLY A 97 3.93 -10.38 22.82
C GLY A 97 4.25 -10.69 24.29
N LYS A 98 5.53 -10.82 24.63
CA LYS A 98 6.06 -11.03 26.01
C LYS A 98 7.44 -10.40 26.13
N THR A 99 7.81 -9.92 27.31
CA THR A 99 9.13 -9.35 27.67
C THR A 99 10.27 -10.38 27.67
N THR A 100 10.25 -11.35 26.78
CA THR A 100 11.25 -12.42 26.66
C THR A 100 12.25 -12.09 25.54
N ARG A 101 13.46 -12.58 25.72
CA ARG A 101 14.62 -12.46 24.84
C ARG A 101 14.20 -12.63 23.36
N VAL A 102 14.34 -11.59 22.57
CA VAL A 102 13.95 -11.60 21.18
C VAL A 102 14.92 -12.46 20.40
N GLU A 103 14.45 -13.58 19.90
CA GLU A 103 15.18 -14.36 18.90
C GLU A 103 15.16 -13.60 17.57
N GLN A 104 16.24 -13.66 16.82
CA GLN A 104 16.37 -13.02 15.51
C GLN A 104 16.52 -14.10 14.46
N ILE A 105 15.78 -13.92 13.34
CA ILE A 105 16.07 -14.64 12.12
C ILE A 105 17.06 -13.80 11.34
N LYS A 106 18.24 -14.38 11.06
CA LYS A 106 19.25 -13.80 10.19
C LYS A 106 19.37 -14.63 8.94
N GLY A 107 19.60 -14.00 7.81
CA GLY A 107 19.79 -14.77 6.60
C GLY A 107 20.33 -13.96 5.45
N ARG A 108 20.48 -14.66 4.34
CA ARG A 108 20.92 -14.09 3.07
C ARG A 108 20.07 -14.66 1.93
N VAL A 109 19.64 -13.79 1.04
CA VAL A 109 18.90 -14.16 -0.17
C VAL A 109 19.81 -14.02 -1.38
N VAL A 110 19.89 -15.08 -2.18
CA VAL A 110 20.77 -15.17 -3.35
C VAL A 110 20.00 -15.72 -4.55
N ASP A 111 20.53 -15.49 -5.75
CA ASP A 111 20.05 -16.11 -6.98
C ASP A 111 20.61 -17.54 -7.18
N GLU A 112 20.29 -18.18 -8.29
CA GLU A 112 20.77 -19.51 -8.68
C GLU A 112 22.31 -19.59 -8.90
N HIS A 113 22.95 -18.44 -9.07
CA HIS A 113 24.40 -18.30 -9.21
C HIS A 113 25.09 -17.84 -7.92
N GLN A 114 24.39 -17.93 -6.76
CA GLN A 114 24.86 -17.46 -5.44
C GLN A 114 25.15 -15.97 -5.38
N LYS A 115 24.65 -15.17 -6.34
CA LYS A 115 24.78 -13.72 -6.33
C LYS A 115 23.73 -13.11 -5.41
N PRO A 116 24.09 -12.13 -4.56
CA PRO A 116 23.13 -11.51 -3.66
C PRO A 116 21.96 -10.86 -4.40
N LEU A 117 20.77 -10.95 -3.82
CA LEU A 117 19.58 -10.27 -4.28
C LEU A 117 19.26 -9.11 -3.32
N PRO A 118 19.70 -7.87 -3.61
CA PRO A 118 19.37 -6.71 -2.81
C PRO A 118 17.91 -6.33 -2.99
N PHE A 119 17.30 -5.76 -1.94
CA PHE A 119 15.91 -5.30 -1.90
C PHE A 119 14.87 -6.40 -2.16
N ALA A 120 15.20 -7.66 -1.93
CA ALA A 120 14.21 -8.72 -1.90
C ALA A 120 13.30 -8.55 -0.67
N ASN A 121 11.99 -8.68 -0.86
CA ASN A 121 11.03 -8.61 0.24
C ASN A 121 11.11 -9.87 1.08
N VAL A 122 11.32 -9.72 2.37
CA VAL A 122 11.36 -10.80 3.38
C VAL A 122 10.31 -10.50 4.43
N VAL A 123 9.24 -11.29 4.47
CA VAL A 123 8.05 -11.01 5.25
C VAL A 123 7.69 -12.22 6.12
N LEU A 124 7.45 -11.98 7.41
CA LEU A 124 6.83 -12.95 8.30
C LEU A 124 5.32 -12.87 8.14
N VAL A 125 4.70 -14.01 7.88
CA VAL A 125 3.25 -14.14 7.77
C VAL A 125 2.77 -15.19 8.78
N SER A 126 1.59 -14.99 9.35
CA SER A 126 0.95 -15.99 10.20
C SER A 126 0.78 -17.31 9.44
N SER A 127 1.11 -18.43 10.04
CA SER A 127 0.94 -19.76 9.45
C SER A 127 -0.54 -20.08 9.16
N LEU A 128 -1.44 -19.60 10.01
CA LEU A 128 -2.89 -19.82 9.94
C LEU A 128 -3.59 -18.83 9.01
N SER A 129 -3.52 -17.54 9.33
CA SER A 129 -4.28 -16.50 8.63
C SER A 129 -3.59 -15.95 7.40
N LYS A 130 -2.30 -16.24 7.19
CA LYS A 130 -1.43 -15.64 6.16
C LYS A 130 -1.29 -14.11 6.28
N ALA A 131 -1.80 -13.53 7.37
CA ALA A 131 -1.70 -12.11 7.64
C ALA A 131 -0.24 -11.69 7.86
N TYR A 132 0.07 -10.46 7.46
CA TYR A 132 1.37 -9.82 7.70
C TYR A 132 1.67 -9.71 9.20
N VAL A 133 2.87 -10.08 9.60
CA VAL A 133 3.35 -9.97 10.98
C VAL A 133 4.49 -8.96 11.09
N ALA A 134 5.54 -9.14 10.30
CA ALA A 134 6.70 -8.25 10.23
C ALA A 134 7.41 -8.44 8.89
N GLY A 135 8.28 -7.51 8.51
CA GLY A 135 9.03 -7.66 7.28
C GLY A 135 10.18 -6.66 7.16
N CYS A 136 11.06 -6.97 6.25
CA CYS A 136 12.15 -6.10 5.81
C CYS A 136 12.45 -6.35 4.33
N VAL A 137 13.38 -5.61 3.78
CA VAL A 137 14.03 -5.93 2.51
C VAL A 137 15.49 -6.31 2.76
N THR A 138 16.06 -7.08 1.87
CA THR A 138 17.48 -7.44 1.95
C THR A 138 18.37 -6.23 1.69
N ALA A 139 19.53 -6.19 2.33
CA ALA A 139 20.58 -5.21 2.10
C ALA A 139 21.29 -5.46 0.75
N GLU A 140 22.24 -4.62 0.38
CA GLU A 140 22.99 -4.74 -0.89
C GLU A 140 23.73 -6.07 -1.06
N ASP A 141 24.17 -6.64 0.06
CA ASP A 141 24.83 -7.95 0.10
C ASP A 141 23.84 -9.13 0.19
N GLY A 142 22.53 -8.86 0.08
CA GLY A 142 21.47 -9.85 0.19
C GLY A 142 21.13 -10.26 1.62
N SER A 143 21.79 -9.70 2.64
CA SER A 143 21.54 -10.04 4.04
C SER A 143 20.23 -9.42 4.56
N PHE A 144 19.61 -10.10 5.53
CA PHE A 144 18.45 -9.59 6.25
C PHE A 144 18.50 -10.00 7.72
N VAL A 145 17.83 -9.22 8.55
CA VAL A 145 17.60 -9.54 9.96
C VAL A 145 16.18 -9.16 10.31
N LEU A 146 15.43 -10.12 10.85
CA LEU A 146 14.08 -9.91 11.35
C LEU A 146 14.00 -10.33 12.82
N PRO A 147 13.36 -9.54 13.69
CA PRO A 147 13.02 -10.00 15.02
C PRO A 147 11.99 -11.14 14.92
N TYR A 148 12.15 -12.15 15.75
CA TYR A 148 11.30 -13.35 15.76
C TYR A 148 10.77 -13.58 17.17
N ALA A 149 9.46 -13.53 17.34
CA ALA A 149 8.83 -13.67 18.64
C ALA A 149 7.77 -14.77 18.71
N ASP A 150 7.32 -15.29 17.57
CA ASP A 150 6.20 -16.21 17.51
C ASP A 150 6.57 -17.51 16.77
N LYS A 151 6.09 -18.65 17.30
CA LYS A 151 6.33 -19.97 16.70
C LYS A 151 5.41 -20.28 15.51
N ASP A 152 4.31 -19.53 15.36
CA ASP A 152 3.29 -19.78 14.36
C ASP A 152 3.42 -18.83 13.15
N VAL A 153 4.65 -18.60 12.68
CA VAL A 153 4.93 -17.76 11.51
C VAL A 153 5.74 -18.51 10.47
N MET A 154 5.53 -18.10 9.21
CA MET A 154 6.28 -18.55 8.04
C MET A 154 7.03 -17.36 7.45
N LEU A 155 8.19 -17.60 6.87
CA LEU A 155 8.94 -16.60 6.14
C LEU A 155 8.58 -16.65 4.65
N LYS A 156 7.97 -15.58 4.15
CA LYS A 156 7.70 -15.41 2.71
C LYS A 156 8.77 -14.50 2.11
N VAL A 157 9.43 -14.98 1.07
CA VAL A 157 10.46 -14.23 0.33
C VAL A 157 10.00 -14.05 -1.10
N SER A 158 10.06 -12.81 -1.60
CA SER A 158 9.73 -12.49 -2.99
C SER A 158 10.69 -11.46 -3.58
N PHE A 159 10.96 -11.63 -4.85
CA PHE A 159 11.77 -10.71 -5.65
C PHE A 159 11.31 -10.75 -7.10
N VAL A 160 11.33 -9.60 -7.78
CA VAL A 160 10.86 -9.49 -9.15
C VAL A 160 11.62 -10.42 -10.10
N GLY A 161 10.90 -11.17 -10.93
CA GLY A 161 11.48 -12.16 -11.85
C GLY A 161 11.81 -13.52 -11.22
N TYR A 162 11.55 -13.70 -9.93
CA TYR A 162 11.77 -14.94 -9.19
C TYR A 162 10.47 -15.50 -8.62
N LYS A 163 10.41 -16.81 -8.45
CA LYS A 163 9.29 -17.48 -7.77
C LYS A 163 9.31 -17.14 -6.30
N SER A 164 8.20 -16.61 -5.78
CA SER A 164 8.04 -16.39 -4.35
C SER A 164 8.11 -17.73 -3.60
N GLN A 165 8.77 -17.73 -2.45
CA GLN A 165 8.92 -18.89 -1.58
C GLN A 165 8.34 -18.60 -0.20
N THR A 166 7.71 -19.62 0.41
CA THR A 166 7.26 -19.57 1.80
C THR A 166 7.93 -20.71 2.56
N LEU A 167 8.69 -20.39 3.59
CA LEU A 167 9.60 -21.28 4.29
C LEU A 167 9.30 -21.27 5.79
N ALA A 168 9.54 -22.40 6.46
CA ALA A 168 9.53 -22.44 7.93
C ALA A 168 10.72 -21.62 8.47
N CYS A 169 10.46 -20.85 9.53
CA CYS A 169 11.47 -20.01 10.15
C CYS A 169 12.55 -20.80 10.86
N LYS A 170 13.81 -20.39 10.66
CA LYS A 170 15.00 -20.88 11.39
C LYS A 170 15.85 -19.68 11.80
N PRO A 171 16.65 -19.78 12.89
CA PRO A 171 17.48 -18.67 13.38
C PRO A 171 18.46 -18.14 12.32
N VAL A 172 19.01 -19.02 11.48
CA VAL A 172 19.90 -18.65 10.38
C VAL A 172 19.38 -19.29 9.10
N MET A 173 19.21 -18.50 8.05
CA MET A 173 18.64 -18.92 6.77
C MET A 173 19.53 -18.50 5.59
N HIS A 174 19.75 -19.42 4.67
CA HIS A 174 20.33 -19.14 3.36
C HIS A 174 19.29 -19.51 2.30
N ILE A 175 18.83 -18.51 1.54
CA ILE A 175 17.66 -18.64 0.67
C ILE A 175 18.08 -18.43 -0.77
N GLY A 176 18.08 -19.51 -1.55
CA GLY A 176 18.29 -19.46 -3.00
C GLY A 176 16.95 -19.24 -3.72
N MET A 177 16.85 -18.15 -4.47
CA MET A 177 15.68 -17.86 -5.30
C MET A 177 15.82 -18.48 -6.68
N HIS A 178 14.72 -18.98 -7.24
CA HIS A 178 14.68 -19.57 -8.58
C HIS A 178 13.92 -18.65 -9.55
N PRO A 179 14.44 -18.40 -10.77
CA PRO A 179 13.77 -17.58 -11.77
C PRO A 179 12.35 -18.08 -12.07
N ASP A 180 11.43 -17.17 -12.27
CA ASP A 180 10.06 -17.49 -12.72
C ASP A 180 10.00 -17.55 -14.25
N THR A 181 10.38 -18.68 -14.82
CA THR A 181 10.45 -18.89 -16.28
C THR A 181 9.08 -18.80 -16.97
N LYS A 182 7.97 -18.90 -16.24
CA LYS A 182 6.62 -18.75 -16.81
C LYS A 182 6.30 -17.30 -17.14
N LYS A 183 6.80 -16.35 -16.34
CA LYS A 183 6.65 -14.90 -16.57
C LYS A 183 7.65 -14.34 -17.58
N LEU A 184 8.74 -15.06 -17.85
CA LEU A 184 9.86 -14.60 -18.70
C LEU A 184 9.87 -15.21 -20.11
N LYS A 185 8.93 -16.11 -20.46
CA LYS A 185 8.95 -16.85 -21.74
C LYS A 185 8.70 -16.01 -23.00
N ALA A 186 8.30 -14.76 -22.90
CA ALA A 186 7.95 -13.93 -24.05
C ALA A 186 9.06 -12.97 -24.52
N VAL A 187 10.15 -12.79 -23.76
CA VAL A 187 11.19 -11.81 -24.11
C VAL A 187 12.58 -12.37 -23.81
N THR A 188 13.44 -12.34 -24.82
CA THR A 188 14.90 -12.43 -24.60
C THR A 188 15.32 -11.14 -23.88
N VAL A 189 15.26 -11.15 -22.55
CA VAL A 189 15.33 -9.94 -21.75
C VAL A 189 16.76 -9.45 -21.66
N LYS A 190 17.05 -8.40 -22.41
CA LYS A 190 18.16 -7.47 -22.12
C LYS A 190 17.78 -6.48 -21.00
N SER A 191 16.69 -6.72 -20.25
CA SER A 191 16.22 -5.77 -19.27
C SER A 191 16.99 -5.91 -17.96
N SER A 192 17.43 -4.77 -17.42
CA SER A 192 18.22 -4.72 -16.20
C SER A 192 17.38 -5.03 -14.96
N ARG A 193 18.01 -5.52 -13.89
CA ARG A 193 17.37 -5.61 -12.58
C ARG A 193 16.96 -4.22 -12.11
N PRO A 194 15.80 -4.06 -11.43
CA PRO A 194 15.42 -2.78 -10.88
C PRO A 194 16.45 -2.28 -9.86
N ASN A 195 16.85 -1.03 -9.99
CA ASN A 195 17.71 -0.37 -9.02
C ASN A 195 16.82 0.49 -8.11
N VAL A 196 16.99 0.37 -6.81
CA VAL A 196 16.27 1.15 -5.80
C VAL A 196 17.20 2.23 -5.26
N VAL A 197 16.77 3.48 -5.37
CA VAL A 197 17.51 4.63 -4.86
C VAL A 197 16.66 5.32 -3.81
N TYR A 198 17.20 5.52 -2.61
CA TYR A 198 16.57 6.34 -1.59
C TYR A 198 16.94 7.80 -1.82
N LYS A 199 15.97 8.64 -2.13
CA LYS A 199 16.14 10.06 -2.36
C LYS A 199 14.89 10.84 -1.95
N ASP A 200 15.07 12.00 -1.33
CA ASP A 200 13.98 12.92 -0.96
C ASP A 200 12.85 12.25 -0.15
N GLY A 201 13.21 11.34 0.78
CA GLY A 201 12.24 10.65 1.64
C GLY A 201 11.45 9.54 0.95
N ALA A 202 11.83 9.12 -0.25
CA ALA A 202 11.19 8.07 -1.01
C ALA A 202 12.18 7.04 -1.55
N PHE A 203 11.74 5.78 -1.63
CA PHE A 203 12.43 4.73 -2.35
C PHE A 203 11.97 4.76 -3.81
N SER A 204 12.85 5.20 -4.70
CA SER A 204 12.58 5.33 -6.13
C SER A 204 13.10 4.12 -6.88
N THR A 205 12.23 3.49 -7.68
CA THR A 205 12.52 2.33 -8.52
C THR A 205 12.21 2.68 -9.96
N LEU A 206 13.20 2.55 -10.85
CA LEU A 206 12.98 2.68 -12.28
C LEU A 206 12.21 1.43 -12.79
N VAL A 207 11.12 1.64 -13.52
CA VAL A 207 10.25 0.60 -14.06
C VAL A 207 10.56 0.39 -15.55
N SER A 208 10.51 1.46 -16.33
CA SER A 208 10.78 1.40 -17.78
C SER A 208 12.19 0.86 -18.06
N GLY A 209 12.30 -0.11 -18.98
CA GLY A 209 13.56 -0.76 -19.33
C GLY A 209 14.08 -1.77 -18.31
N THR A 210 13.28 -2.10 -17.29
CA THR A 210 13.58 -3.14 -16.31
C THR A 210 12.58 -4.29 -16.40
N ILE A 211 12.83 -5.39 -15.66
CA ILE A 211 11.90 -6.54 -15.55
C ILE A 211 10.53 -6.10 -15.04
N LEU A 212 10.44 -5.06 -14.23
CA LEU A 212 9.16 -4.51 -13.75
C LEU A 212 8.29 -3.98 -14.89
N GLY A 213 8.89 -3.35 -15.90
CA GLY A 213 8.17 -2.84 -17.08
C GLY A 213 7.68 -3.93 -18.02
N GLU A 214 8.21 -5.16 -17.93
CA GLU A 214 7.78 -6.30 -18.74
C GLU A 214 6.57 -7.04 -18.13
N LEU A 215 6.12 -6.65 -16.95
CA LEU A 215 4.90 -7.19 -16.34
C LEU A 215 3.66 -6.70 -17.08
N GLY A 216 2.56 -7.45 -17.00
CA GLY A 216 1.36 -7.19 -17.78
C GLY A 216 0.70 -5.84 -17.47
N SER A 217 0.48 -5.56 -16.18
CA SER A 217 -0.23 -4.38 -15.71
C SER A 217 0.57 -3.61 -14.65
N ALA A 218 0.16 -2.38 -14.37
CA ALA A 218 0.68 -1.61 -13.24
C ALA A 218 0.32 -2.27 -11.90
N GLU A 219 -0.78 -2.99 -11.83
CA GLU A 219 -1.18 -3.78 -10.67
C GLU A 219 -0.18 -4.90 -10.37
N ASP A 220 0.19 -5.68 -11.39
CA ASP A 220 1.21 -6.73 -11.28
C ASP A 220 2.57 -6.14 -10.89
N MET A 221 2.91 -5.00 -11.49
CA MET A 221 4.17 -4.30 -11.23
C MET A 221 4.25 -3.83 -9.77
N ILE A 222 3.18 -3.23 -9.22
CA ILE A 222 3.15 -2.78 -7.82
C ILE A 222 3.37 -3.95 -6.87
N SER A 223 2.76 -5.11 -7.14
CA SER A 223 2.90 -6.32 -6.33
C SER A 223 4.35 -6.87 -6.29
N GLN A 224 5.20 -6.44 -7.21
CA GLN A 224 6.61 -6.84 -7.30
C GLN A 224 7.59 -5.74 -6.86
N LEU A 225 7.09 -4.58 -6.42
CA LEU A 225 7.96 -3.50 -5.94
C LEU A 225 8.63 -3.90 -4.62
N PRO A 226 9.88 -3.49 -4.39
CA PRO A 226 10.50 -3.55 -3.07
C PRO A 226 9.65 -2.82 -2.02
N PHE A 227 9.66 -3.31 -0.78
CA PHE A 227 8.84 -2.82 0.35
C PHE A 227 7.33 -3.02 0.21
N VAL A 228 6.82 -3.59 -0.88
CA VAL A 228 5.41 -3.90 -1.05
C VAL A 228 5.15 -5.37 -0.75
N SER A 229 4.16 -5.63 0.04
CA SER A 229 3.65 -6.95 0.41
C SER A 229 2.16 -7.02 0.10
N GLY A 230 1.61 -8.22 -0.05
CA GLY A 230 0.21 -8.43 -0.38
C GLY A 230 0.01 -8.85 -1.84
N GLU A 231 -1.26 -8.95 -2.23
CA GLU A 231 -1.68 -9.33 -3.57
C GLU A 231 -2.38 -8.15 -4.27
N ALA A 232 -2.64 -8.31 -5.55
CA ALA A 232 -3.28 -7.30 -6.38
C ALA A 232 -4.55 -6.71 -5.73
N GLY A 233 -4.59 -5.39 -5.61
CA GLY A 233 -5.67 -4.63 -4.98
C GLY A 233 -5.64 -4.59 -3.44
N SER A 234 -4.75 -5.33 -2.78
CA SER A 234 -4.65 -5.41 -1.32
C SER A 234 -3.19 -5.31 -0.85
N TRP A 235 -2.50 -4.24 -1.28
CA TRP A 235 -1.11 -4.01 -0.95
C TRP A 235 -0.92 -3.39 0.41
N GLU A 236 0.18 -3.76 1.04
CA GLU A 236 0.71 -3.13 2.24
C GLU A 236 2.16 -2.73 2.03
N ILE A 237 2.52 -1.54 2.44
CA ILE A 237 3.93 -1.16 2.58
C ILE A 237 4.46 -1.76 3.87
N ILE A 238 5.56 -2.50 3.79
CA ILE A 238 6.18 -3.20 4.92
C ILE A 238 6.33 -2.24 6.10
N GLY A 239 5.66 -2.57 7.21
CA GLY A 239 5.65 -1.78 8.43
C GLY A 239 4.83 -0.48 8.40
N ARG A 240 4.04 -0.22 7.35
CA ARG A 240 3.27 1.04 7.20
C ARG A 240 1.78 0.84 6.92
N GLY A 241 1.37 -0.37 6.53
CA GLY A 241 -0.01 -0.67 6.16
C GLY A 241 -0.35 -0.26 4.72
N ALA A 242 -1.64 -0.13 4.43
CA ALA A 242 -2.13 0.14 3.09
C ALA A 242 -1.70 1.52 2.56
N PRO A 243 -1.12 1.60 1.35
CA PRO A 243 -0.71 2.86 0.74
C PRO A 243 -1.86 3.57 0.03
N GLU A 244 -1.79 4.89 -0.05
CA GLU A 244 -2.49 5.64 -1.10
C GLU A 244 -1.67 5.62 -2.39
N ILE A 245 -2.33 5.48 -3.54
CA ILE A 245 -1.64 5.39 -4.84
C ILE A 245 -1.92 6.64 -5.65
N TYR A 246 -0.86 7.21 -6.20
CA TYR A 246 -0.91 8.41 -7.04
C TYR A 246 -0.32 8.11 -8.42
N LEU A 247 -1.01 8.51 -9.47
CA LEU A 247 -0.53 8.46 -10.84
C LEU A 247 -0.34 9.87 -11.37
N ASN A 248 0.88 10.24 -11.75
CA ASN A 248 1.25 11.58 -12.22
C ASN A 248 0.78 12.72 -11.29
N GLY A 249 0.81 12.50 -9.97
CA GLY A 249 0.38 13.45 -8.94
C GLY A 249 -1.11 13.39 -8.60
N ARG A 250 -1.93 12.66 -9.33
CA ARG A 250 -3.36 12.45 -9.06
C ARG A 250 -3.56 11.20 -8.20
N LYS A 251 -4.31 11.31 -7.12
CA LYS A 251 -4.73 10.16 -6.31
C LYS A 251 -5.66 9.25 -7.12
N LEU A 252 -5.44 7.96 -7.04
CA LEU A 252 -6.32 6.95 -7.64
C LEU A 252 -7.40 6.57 -6.63
N GLU A 253 -8.64 6.96 -6.90
CA GLU A 253 -9.80 6.53 -6.11
C GLU A 253 -10.30 5.15 -6.56
N ASN A 254 -10.11 4.79 -7.82
CA ASN A 254 -10.46 3.49 -8.40
C ASN A 254 -9.20 2.73 -8.79
N LEU A 255 -8.86 1.71 -8.04
CA LEU A 255 -7.66 0.88 -8.28
C LEU A 255 -7.76 0.00 -9.53
N ASN A 256 -8.96 -0.21 -10.10
CA ASN A 256 -9.11 -0.93 -11.36
C ASN A 256 -8.40 -0.22 -12.54
N GLU A 257 -8.11 1.08 -12.40
CA GLU A 257 -7.28 1.81 -13.36
C GLU A 257 -5.89 1.18 -13.50
N LEU A 258 -5.33 0.61 -12.44
CA LEU A 258 -4.02 -0.04 -12.45
C LEU A 258 -4.00 -1.36 -13.23
N LYS A 259 -5.13 -2.07 -13.28
CA LYS A 259 -5.26 -3.31 -14.08
C LYS A 259 -5.12 -3.02 -15.57
N ARG A 260 -5.66 -1.87 -16.01
CA ARG A 260 -5.69 -1.45 -17.41
C ARG A 260 -4.42 -0.73 -17.84
N LEU A 261 -3.70 -0.14 -16.90
CA LEU A 261 -2.44 0.55 -17.16
C LEU A 261 -1.32 -0.48 -17.34
N SER A 262 -0.72 -0.50 -18.53
CA SER A 262 0.41 -1.41 -18.77
C SER A 262 1.64 -1.01 -17.96
N ALA A 263 2.35 -1.97 -17.38
CA ALA A 263 3.58 -1.73 -16.63
C ALA A 263 4.65 -1.01 -17.47
N LYS A 264 4.74 -1.29 -18.77
CA LYS A 264 5.68 -0.62 -19.70
C LYS A 264 5.42 0.88 -19.85
N ASP A 265 4.18 1.33 -19.56
CA ASP A 265 3.80 2.73 -19.61
C ASP A 265 4.15 3.49 -18.30
N ILE A 266 4.72 2.80 -17.31
CA ILE A 266 5.24 3.38 -16.08
C ILE A 266 6.74 3.65 -16.22
N LEU A 267 7.15 4.90 -16.02
CA LEU A 267 8.57 5.29 -16.03
C LEU A 267 9.27 4.86 -14.73
N LYS A 268 8.65 5.25 -13.60
CA LYS A 268 9.18 4.95 -12.26
C LYS A 268 8.07 4.85 -11.23
N ALA A 269 8.34 4.11 -10.17
CA ALA A 269 7.54 4.03 -8.97
C ALA A 269 8.34 4.54 -7.77
N GLU A 270 7.70 5.30 -6.90
CA GLU A 270 8.30 5.84 -5.67
C GLU A 270 7.45 5.47 -4.48
N ILE A 271 8.06 4.88 -3.46
CA ILE A 271 7.41 4.51 -2.21
C ILE A 271 7.81 5.53 -1.15
N VAL A 272 6.83 6.30 -0.69
CA VAL A 272 6.99 7.29 0.38
C VAL A 272 6.53 6.67 1.67
N THR A 273 7.44 6.35 2.55
CA THR A 273 7.17 5.71 3.84
C THR A 273 6.84 6.72 4.94
N VAL A 274 7.14 7.99 4.73
CA VAL A 274 6.81 9.12 5.62
C VAL A 274 6.14 10.20 4.79
N PRO A 275 4.81 10.09 4.55
CA PRO A 275 4.10 11.12 3.82
C PRO A 275 4.20 12.48 4.51
N GLY A 276 4.60 13.50 3.76
CA GLY A 276 4.67 14.88 4.24
C GLY A 276 3.29 15.54 4.37
N ALA A 277 3.28 16.82 4.74
CA ALA A 277 2.05 17.60 4.98
C ALA A 277 1.15 17.77 3.74
N GLN A 278 1.64 17.43 2.56
CA GLN A 278 0.89 17.43 1.30
C GLN A 278 -0.13 16.28 1.19
N TYR A 279 -0.05 15.29 2.08
CA TYR A 279 -0.97 14.16 2.13
C TYR A 279 -1.89 14.26 3.35
N SER A 280 -2.98 13.52 3.34
CA SER A 280 -3.87 13.43 4.49
C SER A 280 -3.13 12.97 5.75
N SER A 281 -3.47 13.51 6.91
CA SER A 281 -2.91 13.06 8.20
C SER A 281 -3.17 11.57 8.51
N LYS A 282 -4.13 10.97 7.82
CA LYS A 282 -4.47 9.52 7.91
C LYS A 282 -3.64 8.65 6.98
N THR A 283 -2.90 9.26 6.04
CA THR A 283 -2.09 8.53 5.05
C THR A 283 -0.80 8.06 5.67
N ASN A 284 -0.62 6.76 5.74
CA ASN A 284 0.54 6.14 6.38
C ASN A 284 1.69 5.87 5.40
N ALA A 285 1.37 5.63 4.14
CA ALA A 285 2.32 5.42 3.06
C ALA A 285 1.72 5.84 1.72
N VAL A 286 2.58 6.15 0.77
CA VAL A 286 2.14 6.54 -0.58
C VAL A 286 2.99 5.83 -1.63
N ILE A 287 2.35 5.32 -2.68
CA ILE A 287 3.00 4.88 -3.91
C ILE A 287 2.74 5.95 -4.98
N ARG A 288 3.79 6.57 -5.47
CA ARG A 288 3.71 7.51 -6.59
C ARG A 288 4.18 6.84 -7.87
N LEU A 289 3.30 6.73 -8.84
CA LEU A 289 3.59 6.23 -10.17
C LEU A 289 3.76 7.42 -11.12
N ARG A 290 4.84 7.39 -11.87
CA ARG A 290 5.03 8.34 -12.96
C ARG A 290 4.99 7.58 -14.29
N ALA A 291 4.04 7.92 -15.14
CA ALA A 291 3.91 7.31 -16.45
C ALA A 291 4.99 7.81 -17.42
N VAL A 292 5.35 6.96 -18.37
CA VAL A 292 6.21 7.33 -19.50
C VAL A 292 5.47 8.38 -20.34
N ARG A 293 6.15 9.46 -20.70
CA ARG A 293 5.60 10.41 -21.66
C ARG A 293 5.54 9.74 -23.02
N LYS A 294 4.33 9.45 -23.49
CA LYS A 294 4.14 8.93 -24.86
C LYS A 294 4.48 10.03 -25.87
N ARG A 295 5.48 9.80 -26.69
CA ARG A 295 5.93 10.77 -27.71
C ARG A 295 5.21 10.62 -29.05
N GLY A 296 4.25 9.71 -29.19
CA GLY A 296 3.48 9.51 -30.43
C GLY A 296 2.39 10.55 -30.62
N GLN A 297 2.12 10.93 -31.86
CA GLN A 297 0.92 11.68 -32.26
C GLN A 297 -0.09 10.74 -32.89
N GLY A 298 -1.37 11.07 -32.84
CA GLY A 298 -2.44 10.33 -33.47
C GLY A 298 -3.40 9.65 -32.51
N LEU A 299 -4.20 8.74 -33.03
CA LEU A 299 -5.19 7.97 -32.31
C LEU A 299 -4.57 6.66 -31.78
N SER A 300 -4.84 6.35 -30.55
CA SER A 300 -4.54 5.06 -29.92
C SER A 300 -5.74 4.59 -29.09
N GLY A 301 -5.85 3.28 -28.85
CA GLY A 301 -6.89 2.74 -28.03
C GLY A 301 -6.51 1.39 -27.47
N SER A 302 -7.28 0.94 -26.48
CA SER A 302 -7.17 -0.37 -25.87
C SER A 302 -8.56 -0.95 -25.59
N LEU A 303 -8.66 -2.25 -25.68
CA LEU A 303 -9.79 -3.05 -25.22
C LEU A 303 -9.28 -3.94 -24.10
N TYR A 304 -9.93 -3.86 -22.95
CA TYR A 304 -9.74 -4.79 -21.85
C TYR A 304 -11.02 -5.58 -21.65
N SER A 305 -10.91 -6.90 -21.57
CA SER A 305 -12.03 -7.78 -21.28
C SER A 305 -11.62 -8.80 -20.25
N GLU A 306 -12.40 -8.93 -19.21
CA GLU A 306 -12.19 -9.88 -18.13
C GLU A 306 -13.44 -10.74 -17.95
N TYR A 307 -13.27 -12.05 -17.92
CA TYR A 307 -14.30 -13.01 -17.56
C TYR A 307 -13.78 -13.94 -16.48
N MET A 308 -14.47 -14.00 -15.36
CA MET A 308 -14.19 -14.94 -14.28
C MET A 308 -15.43 -15.83 -14.06
N GLN A 309 -15.22 -17.14 -14.11
CA GLN A 309 -16.27 -18.10 -13.81
C GLN A 309 -16.07 -18.64 -12.40
N GLY A 310 -16.89 -18.19 -11.46
CA GLY A 310 -17.04 -18.81 -10.16
C GLY A 310 -17.94 -20.04 -10.23
N ARG A 311 -17.98 -20.84 -9.16
CA ARG A 311 -18.85 -22.04 -9.09
C ARG A 311 -20.32 -21.73 -9.35
N TYR A 312 -20.79 -20.58 -8.91
CA TYR A 312 -22.21 -20.19 -8.93
C TYR A 312 -22.49 -18.92 -9.75
N SER A 313 -21.44 -18.22 -10.20
CA SER A 313 -21.69 -16.90 -10.78
C SER A 313 -20.54 -16.40 -11.64
N PRO A 314 -20.84 -15.86 -12.84
CA PRO A 314 -19.87 -15.18 -13.65
C PRO A 314 -19.64 -13.74 -13.15
N HIS A 315 -18.43 -13.26 -13.32
CA HIS A 315 -18.05 -11.86 -13.29
C HIS A 315 -17.53 -11.48 -14.66
N THR A 316 -17.99 -10.36 -15.20
CA THR A 316 -17.46 -9.79 -16.45
C THR A 316 -17.13 -8.33 -16.24
N PHE A 317 -16.07 -7.88 -16.89
CA PHE A 317 -15.75 -6.47 -16.99
C PHE A 317 -15.14 -6.21 -18.37
N ASP A 318 -15.77 -5.32 -19.12
CA ASP A 318 -15.34 -4.92 -20.46
C ASP A 318 -15.09 -3.41 -20.47
N ASP A 319 -13.98 -2.98 -21.04
CA ASP A 319 -13.55 -1.59 -21.06
C ASP A 319 -12.91 -1.24 -22.39
N VAL A 320 -13.33 -0.12 -22.99
CA VAL A 320 -12.76 0.46 -24.20
C VAL A 320 -12.22 1.83 -23.89
N GLN A 321 -10.95 2.04 -24.19
CA GLN A 321 -10.28 3.33 -24.07
C GLN A 321 -9.84 3.82 -25.42
N LEU A 322 -10.05 5.11 -25.67
CA LEU A 322 -9.55 5.83 -26.82
C LEU A 322 -8.76 7.05 -26.36
N ASN A 323 -7.68 7.31 -27.04
CA ASN A 323 -6.81 8.44 -26.75
C ASN A 323 -6.35 9.06 -28.06
N TYR A 324 -6.50 10.37 -28.18
CA TYR A 324 -6.00 11.15 -29.32
C TYR A 324 -4.99 12.18 -28.85
N ARG A 325 -3.79 12.13 -29.41
CA ARG A 325 -2.70 13.04 -29.07
C ARG A 325 -2.26 13.86 -30.27
N THR A 326 -2.12 15.16 -30.03
CA THR A 326 -1.58 16.11 -31.02
C THR A 326 -0.79 17.22 -30.33
N GLY A 327 0.48 17.40 -30.70
CA GLY A 327 1.38 18.32 -30.00
C GLY A 327 1.49 17.96 -28.48
N GLY A 328 1.28 18.94 -27.62
CA GLY A 328 1.22 18.77 -26.18
C GLY A 328 -0.15 18.34 -25.63
N LEU A 329 -1.18 18.28 -26.47
CA LEU A 329 -2.55 17.95 -26.08
C LEU A 329 -2.80 16.45 -26.20
N ASP A 330 -3.39 15.88 -25.17
CA ASP A 330 -3.77 14.48 -25.05
C ASP A 330 -5.22 14.41 -24.56
N ILE A 331 -6.14 13.96 -25.41
CA ILE A 331 -7.57 13.83 -25.11
C ILE A 331 -7.88 12.34 -25.00
N PHE A 332 -8.59 11.95 -23.98
CA PHE A 332 -8.95 10.55 -23.74
C PHE A 332 -10.43 10.37 -23.42
N GLY A 333 -10.93 9.19 -23.75
CA GLY A 333 -12.26 8.73 -23.39
C GLY A 333 -12.23 7.23 -23.08
N GLU A 334 -13.09 6.81 -22.14
CA GLU A 334 -13.19 5.44 -21.67
C GLU A 334 -14.65 5.10 -21.39
N VAL A 335 -15.05 3.90 -21.76
CA VAL A 335 -16.33 3.31 -21.43
C VAL A 335 -16.08 1.91 -20.86
N GLY A 336 -16.51 1.70 -19.63
CA GLY A 336 -16.41 0.40 -18.95
C GLY A 336 -17.78 -0.11 -18.52
N VAL A 337 -18.00 -1.42 -18.62
CA VAL A 337 -19.22 -2.11 -18.15
C VAL A 337 -18.81 -3.31 -17.31
N GLY A 338 -19.29 -3.34 -16.07
CA GLY A 338 -19.09 -4.43 -15.13
C GLY A 338 -20.38 -5.15 -14.79
N LEU A 339 -20.36 -6.49 -14.79
CA LEU A 339 -21.44 -7.31 -14.26
C LEU A 339 -20.84 -8.30 -13.26
N ASN A 340 -21.32 -8.27 -12.03
CA ASN A 340 -20.84 -9.16 -10.98
C ASN A 340 -22.00 -9.89 -10.32
N ARG A 341 -21.87 -11.21 -10.25
CA ARG A 341 -22.69 -12.06 -9.42
C ARG A 341 -21.78 -12.82 -8.48
N SER A 342 -22.08 -12.81 -7.20
CA SER A 342 -21.32 -13.60 -6.24
C SER A 342 -22.23 -14.35 -5.30
N HIS A 343 -21.79 -15.54 -4.91
CA HIS A 343 -22.39 -16.36 -3.89
C HIS A 343 -21.31 -16.72 -2.87
N THR A 344 -21.48 -16.28 -1.65
CA THR A 344 -20.50 -16.47 -0.58
C THR A 344 -21.17 -17.15 0.60
N THR A 345 -20.60 -18.23 1.09
CA THR A 345 -20.97 -18.83 2.38
C THR A 345 -19.83 -18.61 3.35
N ALA A 346 -20.14 -18.00 4.47
CA ALA A 346 -19.21 -17.78 5.58
C ALA A 346 -19.65 -18.60 6.78
N HIS A 347 -18.68 -19.22 7.44
CA HIS A 347 -18.83 -19.85 8.74
C HIS A 347 -17.85 -19.18 9.69
N SER A 348 -18.32 -18.74 10.84
CA SER A 348 -17.46 -18.17 11.89
C SER A 348 -17.79 -18.79 13.24
N GLU A 349 -16.77 -19.13 13.97
CA GLU A 349 -16.83 -19.60 15.34
C GLU A 349 -16.09 -18.57 16.19
N THR A 350 -16.74 -18.08 17.24
CA THR A 350 -16.17 -17.14 18.18
C THR A 350 -16.33 -17.68 19.58
N GLN A 351 -15.24 -17.82 20.32
CA GLN A 351 -15.25 -18.26 21.72
C GLN A 351 -14.88 -17.07 22.61
N LEU A 352 -15.67 -16.89 23.66
CA LEU A 352 -15.45 -15.84 24.66
C LEU A 352 -15.43 -16.50 26.05
N HIS A 353 -14.28 -16.42 26.72
CA HIS A 353 -14.08 -16.91 28.07
C HIS A 353 -14.26 -15.79 29.10
N THR A 354 -15.31 -15.87 29.89
CA THR A 354 -15.63 -14.93 31.00
C THR A 354 -15.85 -15.70 32.29
N THR A 355 -16.90 -15.40 33.04
CA THR A 355 -17.38 -16.25 34.17
C THR A 355 -18.05 -17.53 33.64
N SER A 356 -18.56 -17.52 32.43
CA SER A 356 -19.01 -18.66 31.65
C SER A 356 -18.27 -18.73 30.33
N ASP A 357 -18.21 -19.89 29.72
CA ASP A 357 -17.66 -20.10 28.37
C ASP A 357 -18.78 -19.93 27.33
N TRP A 358 -18.62 -18.92 26.47
CA TRP A 358 -19.56 -18.63 25.38
C TRP A 358 -18.98 -19.04 24.05
N GLU A 359 -19.82 -19.68 23.21
CA GLU A 359 -19.50 -20.04 21.84
C GLU A 359 -20.60 -19.50 20.90
N PHE A 360 -20.19 -18.81 19.86
CA PHE A 360 -21.05 -18.24 18.82
C PHE A 360 -20.72 -18.92 17.50
N ASN A 361 -21.61 -19.75 17.00
CA ASN A 361 -21.49 -20.44 15.71
C ASN A 361 -22.40 -19.77 14.69
N SER A 362 -21.81 -18.98 13.77
CA SER A 362 -22.54 -18.24 12.76
C SER A 362 -22.32 -18.84 11.38
N ARG A 363 -23.40 -19.09 10.67
CA ARG A 363 -23.40 -19.46 9.24
C ARG A 363 -24.18 -18.42 8.47
N ARG A 364 -23.56 -17.85 7.45
CA ARG A 364 -24.18 -16.84 6.61
C ARG A 364 -23.97 -17.13 5.14
N THR A 365 -25.02 -17.08 4.37
CA THR A 365 -24.95 -17.11 2.90
C THR A 365 -25.30 -15.74 2.36
N THR A 366 -24.53 -15.25 1.42
CA THR A 366 -24.73 -13.93 0.79
C THR A 366 -24.70 -14.07 -0.72
N ASN A 367 -25.76 -13.63 -1.37
CA ASN A 367 -25.85 -13.46 -2.82
C ASN A 367 -25.74 -11.97 -3.14
N VAL A 368 -24.86 -11.63 -4.07
CA VAL A 368 -24.75 -10.27 -4.62
C VAL A 368 -25.00 -10.34 -6.12
N ASN A 369 -25.82 -9.44 -6.60
CA ASN A 369 -25.96 -9.15 -8.02
C ASN A 369 -25.72 -7.66 -8.22
N SER A 370 -24.73 -7.29 -9.01
CA SER A 370 -24.41 -5.89 -9.28
C SER A 370 -23.95 -5.71 -10.70
N GLY A 371 -24.31 -4.56 -11.28
CA GLY A 371 -23.81 -4.11 -12.56
C GLY A 371 -23.54 -2.60 -12.49
N ASP A 372 -22.51 -2.17 -13.17
CA ASP A 372 -22.13 -0.77 -13.27
C ASP A 372 -21.62 -0.42 -14.66
N ILE A 373 -21.80 0.85 -15.01
CA ILE A 373 -21.23 1.48 -16.18
C ILE A 373 -20.34 2.63 -15.71
N LEU A 374 -19.16 2.71 -16.30
CA LEU A 374 -18.18 3.76 -16.11
C LEU A 374 -18.05 4.55 -17.41
N LEU A 375 -18.12 5.87 -17.32
CA LEU A 375 -17.73 6.79 -18.38
C LEU A 375 -16.66 7.72 -17.83
N ASN A 376 -15.57 7.86 -18.55
CA ASN A 376 -14.45 8.70 -18.17
C ASN A 376 -13.92 9.45 -19.38
N THR A 377 -13.70 10.75 -19.25
CA THR A 377 -13.15 11.57 -20.33
C THR A 377 -12.32 12.71 -19.75
N GLY A 378 -11.41 13.22 -20.54
CA GLY A 378 -10.59 14.32 -20.09
C GLY A 378 -9.50 14.68 -21.08
N PHE A 379 -8.63 15.55 -20.62
CA PHE A 379 -7.45 15.95 -21.39
C PHE A 379 -6.26 16.21 -20.46
N ASN A 380 -5.07 16.04 -21.01
CA ASN A 380 -3.81 16.51 -20.45
C ASN A 380 -3.16 17.45 -21.48
N TYR A 381 -2.59 18.54 -21.00
CA TYR A 381 -1.89 19.50 -21.86
C TYR A 381 -0.51 19.81 -21.30
N GLU A 382 0.51 19.47 -22.06
CA GLU A 382 1.90 19.83 -21.79
C GLU A 382 2.18 21.22 -22.37
N ILE A 383 2.14 22.26 -21.51
CA ILE A 383 2.48 23.64 -21.92
C ILE A 383 3.95 23.71 -22.31
N SER A 384 4.80 23.01 -21.54
CA SER A 384 6.24 22.89 -21.75
C SER A 384 6.78 21.62 -21.08
N GLU A 385 8.08 21.34 -21.23
CA GLU A 385 8.71 20.20 -20.49
C GLU A 385 8.59 20.32 -18.97
N LYS A 386 8.37 21.52 -18.45
CA LYS A 386 8.30 21.85 -17.03
C LYS A 386 6.90 22.18 -16.53
N GLN A 387 5.92 22.25 -17.42
CA GLN A 387 4.57 22.67 -17.07
C GLN A 387 3.52 21.81 -17.76
N SER A 388 2.57 21.33 -16.98
CA SER A 388 1.43 20.56 -17.48
C SER A 388 0.19 20.86 -16.68
N LEU A 389 -0.96 20.76 -17.35
CA LEU A 389 -2.27 20.81 -16.72
C LEU A 389 -3.18 19.73 -17.32
N GLY A 390 -4.26 19.44 -16.65
CA GLY A 390 -5.26 18.54 -17.18
C GLY A 390 -6.53 18.56 -16.35
N MET A 391 -7.54 17.97 -16.96
CA MET A 391 -8.85 17.80 -16.33
C MET A 391 -9.40 16.41 -16.70
N ARG A 392 -10.04 15.76 -15.74
CA ARG A 392 -10.73 14.49 -15.91
C ARG A 392 -12.13 14.61 -15.35
N TYR A 393 -13.09 14.10 -16.07
CA TYR A 393 -14.44 13.86 -15.62
C TYR A 393 -14.75 12.38 -15.67
N GLU A 394 -15.19 11.84 -14.55
CA GLU A 394 -15.61 10.46 -14.41
C GLU A 394 -17.04 10.41 -13.90
N THR A 395 -17.85 9.55 -14.49
CA THR A 395 -19.19 9.29 -13.98
C THR A 395 -19.49 7.79 -14.03
N THR A 396 -20.15 7.32 -12.98
CA THR A 396 -20.56 5.93 -12.85
C THR A 396 -22.05 5.85 -12.58
N ASN A 397 -22.69 4.81 -13.10
CA ASN A 397 -24.07 4.47 -12.75
C ASN A 397 -24.19 2.98 -12.47
N ILE A 398 -25.13 2.65 -11.63
CA ILE A 398 -25.51 1.28 -11.36
C ILE A 398 -26.54 0.83 -12.43
N ILE A 399 -26.26 -0.27 -13.10
CA ILE A 399 -27.12 -0.82 -14.13
C ILE A 399 -27.71 -2.17 -13.72
N GLY A 400 -28.91 -2.49 -14.21
CA GLY A 400 -29.56 -3.76 -13.94
C GLY A 400 -30.18 -3.87 -12.54
N ASN A 401 -30.43 -5.10 -12.10
CA ASN A 401 -31.05 -5.38 -10.81
C ASN A 401 -29.99 -5.61 -9.74
N ASN A 402 -29.61 -4.54 -9.04
CA ASN A 402 -28.57 -4.57 -8.02
C ASN A 402 -29.16 -4.89 -6.64
N TYR A 403 -28.79 -6.04 -6.10
CA TYR A 403 -29.21 -6.45 -4.77
C TYR A 403 -28.11 -7.20 -4.03
N THR A 404 -28.22 -7.20 -2.72
CA THR A 404 -27.52 -8.10 -1.80
C THR A 404 -28.55 -8.80 -0.94
N HIS A 405 -28.54 -10.12 -0.93
CA HIS A 405 -29.37 -10.93 -0.07
C HIS A 405 -28.45 -11.77 0.82
N SER A 406 -28.58 -11.58 2.12
CA SER A 406 -27.81 -12.31 3.14
C SER A 406 -28.76 -12.98 4.10
N TRP A 407 -28.62 -14.29 4.28
CA TRP A 407 -29.40 -15.05 5.25
C TRP A 407 -28.53 -16.05 5.99
N GLY A 408 -28.97 -16.43 7.18
CA GLY A 408 -28.23 -17.39 8.01
C GLY A 408 -28.73 -17.42 9.42
N ALA A 409 -28.00 -18.12 10.27
CA ALA A 409 -28.29 -18.22 11.68
C ALA A 409 -27.00 -18.13 12.52
N THR A 410 -27.15 -17.71 13.75
CA THR A 410 -26.10 -17.73 14.79
C THR A 410 -26.63 -18.52 15.99
N ASP A 411 -25.98 -19.62 16.29
CA ASP A 411 -26.24 -20.41 17.49
C ASP A 411 -25.33 -19.94 18.62
N VAL A 412 -25.90 -19.65 19.79
CA VAL A 412 -25.21 -19.18 20.98
C VAL A 412 -25.23 -20.28 22.04
N TRP A 413 -24.05 -20.65 22.48
CA TRP A 413 -23.85 -21.68 23.50
C TRP A 413 -23.21 -21.06 24.74
N GLU A 414 -23.70 -21.45 25.91
CA GLU A 414 -23.10 -21.11 27.21
C GLU A 414 -22.77 -22.41 27.94
N ASP A 415 -21.51 -22.55 28.34
CA ASP A 415 -20.98 -23.75 29.05
C ASP A 415 -21.35 -25.07 28.32
N GLY A 416 -21.30 -25.06 26.96
CA GLY A 416 -21.61 -26.21 26.12
C GLY A 416 -23.12 -26.49 25.91
N LYS A 417 -24.00 -25.62 26.40
CA LYS A 417 -25.46 -25.74 26.23
C LYS A 417 -25.96 -24.66 25.27
N LEU A 418 -26.74 -25.06 24.28
CA LEU A 418 -27.40 -24.11 23.36
C LEU A 418 -28.40 -23.25 24.16
N THR A 419 -28.18 -21.94 24.18
CA THR A 419 -29.03 -20.96 24.87
C THR A 419 -29.95 -20.21 23.93
N GLU A 420 -29.49 -19.92 22.72
CA GLU A 420 -30.23 -19.15 21.76
C GLU A 420 -29.82 -19.50 20.32
N SER A 421 -30.76 -19.41 19.38
CA SER A 421 -30.49 -19.50 17.94
C SER A 421 -31.18 -18.32 17.27
N MET A 422 -30.40 -17.44 16.66
CA MET A 422 -30.89 -16.21 16.02
C MET A 422 -30.81 -16.34 14.52
N GLY A 423 -31.96 -16.33 13.84
CA GLY A 423 -32.02 -16.26 12.37
C GLY A 423 -31.91 -14.81 11.89
N VAL A 424 -31.31 -14.61 10.74
CA VAL A 424 -31.30 -13.33 10.05
C VAL A 424 -31.55 -13.51 8.55
N ASP A 425 -32.45 -12.73 8.00
CA ASP A 425 -32.64 -12.56 6.56
C ASP A 425 -32.60 -11.06 6.23
N LEU A 426 -31.63 -10.67 5.43
CA LEU A 426 -31.35 -9.28 5.08
C LEU A 426 -31.34 -9.11 3.56
N PHE A 427 -32.35 -8.46 3.03
CA PHE A 427 -32.43 -8.10 1.62
C PHE A 427 -32.19 -6.61 1.43
N SER A 428 -31.29 -6.27 0.53
CA SER A 428 -30.92 -4.90 0.23
C SER A 428 -30.86 -4.66 -1.27
N LYS A 429 -31.58 -3.65 -1.74
CA LYS A 429 -31.62 -3.24 -3.14
C LYS A 429 -31.08 -1.82 -3.31
N ARG A 430 -30.19 -1.63 -4.28
CA ARG A 430 -29.70 -0.31 -4.68
C ARG A 430 -30.50 0.22 -5.86
N LYS A 431 -30.83 1.50 -5.83
CA LYS A 431 -31.46 2.18 -6.96
C LYS A 431 -30.38 2.73 -7.90
N PRO A 432 -30.61 2.68 -9.23
CA PRO A 432 -29.71 3.35 -10.19
C PRO A 432 -29.53 4.81 -9.85
N HIS A 433 -28.30 5.30 -9.90
CA HIS A 433 -27.96 6.72 -9.70
C HIS A 433 -26.60 7.00 -10.32
N TRP A 434 -26.44 8.22 -10.80
CA TRP A 434 -25.17 8.70 -11.32
C TRP A 434 -24.32 9.27 -10.17
N SER A 435 -23.06 8.89 -10.17
CA SER A 435 -22.03 9.51 -9.35
C SER A 435 -21.09 10.27 -10.26
N HIS A 436 -20.68 11.45 -9.87
CA HIS A 436 -19.85 12.33 -10.68
C HIS A 436 -18.57 12.68 -9.94
N SER A 437 -17.46 12.69 -10.64
CA SER A 437 -16.15 13.10 -10.15
C SER A 437 -15.47 13.98 -11.18
N VAL A 438 -14.92 15.09 -10.74
CA VAL A 438 -14.08 15.98 -11.55
C VAL A 438 -12.76 16.13 -10.84
N ASN A 439 -11.67 15.91 -11.54
CA ASN A 439 -10.33 16.22 -11.08
C ASN A 439 -9.70 17.25 -12.04
N ALA A 440 -9.05 18.27 -11.50
CA ALA A 440 -8.24 19.20 -12.26
C ALA A 440 -6.87 19.36 -11.60
N TYR A 441 -5.82 19.37 -12.41
CA TYR A 441 -4.47 19.50 -11.88
C TYR A 441 -3.64 20.47 -12.70
N TYR A 442 -2.63 21.05 -12.05
CA TYR A 442 -1.56 21.81 -12.66
C TYR A 442 -0.24 21.44 -11.98
N ASN A 443 0.80 21.20 -12.76
CA ASN A 443 2.16 20.99 -12.29
C ASN A 443 3.08 21.98 -13.00
N GLY A 444 3.88 22.74 -12.25
CA GLY A 444 4.83 23.69 -12.80
C GLY A 444 6.15 23.70 -12.05
N ASP A 445 7.27 23.61 -12.78
CA ASP A 445 8.62 23.76 -12.27
C ASP A 445 9.20 25.08 -12.77
N PHE A 446 9.43 26.01 -11.85
CA PHE A 446 9.98 27.34 -12.07
C PHE A 446 11.39 27.48 -11.46
N GLY A 447 12.16 26.41 -11.50
CA GLY A 447 13.52 26.34 -10.98
C GLY A 447 13.56 26.17 -9.46
N LYS A 448 13.51 27.26 -8.70
CA LYS A 448 13.46 27.19 -7.23
C LYS A 448 12.05 26.91 -6.69
N TRP A 449 11.02 27.04 -7.50
CA TRP A 449 9.63 26.89 -7.13
C TRP A 449 8.99 25.73 -7.89
N ASN A 450 8.43 24.80 -7.15
CA ASN A 450 7.55 23.75 -7.69
C ASN A 450 6.13 24.04 -7.24
N ILE A 451 5.24 24.28 -8.22
CA ILE A 451 3.83 24.52 -7.97
C ILE A 451 3.05 23.29 -8.43
N ASN A 452 2.39 22.62 -7.49
CA ASN A 452 1.52 21.50 -7.76
C ASN A 452 0.14 21.84 -7.21
N PHE A 453 -0.84 21.92 -8.11
CA PHE A 453 -2.24 22.07 -7.77
C PHE A 453 -2.97 20.79 -8.16
N ASN A 454 -3.82 20.28 -7.26
CA ASN A 454 -4.74 19.20 -7.54
C ASN A 454 -6.05 19.49 -6.84
N GLY A 455 -7.13 19.57 -7.59
CA GLY A 455 -8.47 19.84 -7.10
C GLY A 455 -9.44 18.75 -7.49
N ASP A 456 -10.15 18.19 -6.54
CA ASP A 456 -11.15 17.15 -6.71
C ASP A 456 -12.53 17.66 -6.31
N PHE A 457 -13.52 17.45 -7.19
CA PHE A 457 -14.92 17.58 -6.86
C PHE A 457 -15.60 16.23 -7.01
N TYR A 458 -16.37 15.87 -6.01
CA TYR A 458 -17.03 14.58 -5.96
C TYR A 458 -18.50 14.72 -5.51
N ASN A 459 -19.41 14.15 -6.30
CA ASN A 459 -20.82 14.04 -5.96
C ASN A 459 -21.28 12.58 -6.09
N LYS A 460 -21.63 11.97 -4.98
CA LYS A 460 -22.18 10.62 -4.93
C LYS A 460 -23.47 10.61 -4.13
N VAL A 461 -24.55 10.24 -4.80
CA VAL A 461 -25.83 9.95 -4.15
C VAL A 461 -26.00 8.45 -4.11
N SER A 462 -26.26 7.86 -2.95
CA SER A 462 -26.57 6.43 -2.82
C SER A 462 -27.95 6.27 -2.19
N GLN A 463 -28.86 5.64 -2.92
CA GLN A 463 -30.17 5.26 -2.39
C GLN A 463 -30.22 3.74 -2.26
N ARG A 464 -30.50 3.29 -1.05
CA ARG A 464 -30.59 1.88 -0.70
C ARG A 464 -31.88 1.63 0.07
N SER A 465 -32.66 0.66 -0.37
CA SER A 465 -33.75 0.09 0.45
C SER A 465 -33.25 -1.18 1.11
N GLN A 466 -33.62 -1.39 2.36
CA GLN A 466 -33.21 -2.54 3.14
C GLN A 466 -34.40 -3.10 3.90
N THR A 467 -34.58 -4.40 3.83
CA THR A 467 -35.56 -5.15 4.63
C THR A 467 -34.79 -6.16 5.46
N ALA A 468 -35.01 -6.20 6.75
CA ALA A 468 -34.44 -7.17 7.67
C ALA A 468 -35.57 -7.92 8.37
N ILE A 469 -35.47 -9.24 8.44
CA ILE A 469 -36.33 -10.11 9.21
C ILE A 469 -35.40 -10.85 10.18
N ASN A 470 -35.69 -10.75 11.47
CA ASN A 470 -35.00 -11.49 12.52
C ASN A 470 -35.99 -12.49 13.09
N ASP A 471 -35.69 -13.77 13.02
CA ASP A 471 -36.45 -14.88 13.61
C ASP A 471 -35.71 -15.44 14.81
#